data_5079b21ccefb019e5aa42bfbff7ba928
#
_entry.id   5079b21ccefb019e5aa42bfbff7ba928
#
_cell.length_a   1.000
_cell.length_b   1.000
_cell.length_c   1.000
_cell.angle_alpha   90.00
_cell.angle_beta   90.00
_cell.angle_gamma   90.00
#
_symmetry.space_group_name_H-M   'P 1'
#
loop_
_entity.id
_entity.type
_entity.pdbx_description
1 polymer ?
#
loop_
_entity_poly.entity_id
_entity_poly.type
_entity_poly.pdbx_seq_one_letter_code
_entity_poly.pdbx_strand_id
1 'polypeptide(L)'
;MRLAVCFVLTILATSSVASAQAPSKSPADSPACSYLTKEDAAAALGEAITKGPMATSMGKGQPSSCDYEGSGIHHVQLNVMPFDAATAAMYKAMCAKKTKEGLTGLGDVACWYNDKHGELQVLKGLTMFSIELRKSGDPTEAIKGAARKVYERVK
;
A
#
# COMPACT_ATOMS: atom_id res chain seq x y z
N MET A 1 8.70 42.06 -65.82
CA MET A 1 9.18 40.96 -64.99
C MET A 1 8.41 41.00 -63.67
N ARG A 2 7.43 40.12 -63.46
CA ARG A 2 6.60 40.05 -62.21
C ARG A 2 7.00 38.74 -61.53
N LEU A 3 7.66 38.84 -60.34
CA LEU A 3 7.95 37.71 -59.48
C LEU A 3 6.69 37.38 -58.65
N ALA A 4 6.17 36.18 -58.79
CA ALA A 4 5.15 35.63 -57.93
C ALA A 4 5.83 34.90 -56.77
N VAL A 5 5.58 35.38 -55.54
CA VAL A 5 6.03 34.73 -54.29
C VAL A 5 4.94 33.78 -53.85
N CYS A 6 5.19 32.47 -53.94
CA CYS A 6 4.32 31.43 -53.35
C CYS A 6 4.61 31.33 -51.85
N PHE A 7 3.63 31.71 -51.02
CA PHE A 7 3.63 31.39 -49.60
C PHE A 7 3.12 29.97 -49.38
N VAL A 8 4.01 29.12 -48.93
CA VAL A 8 3.63 27.76 -48.47
C VAL A 8 3.25 27.85 -47.02
N LEU A 9 1.95 27.69 -46.72
CA LEU A 9 1.43 27.62 -45.38
C LEU A 9 1.61 26.19 -44.84
N THR A 10 2.59 25.98 -43.95
CA THR A 10 2.79 24.68 -43.27
C THR A 10 1.88 24.66 -42.03
N ILE A 11 0.82 23.86 -42.09
CA ILE A 11 -0.10 23.61 -40.95
C ILE A 11 0.56 22.54 -40.06
N LEU A 12 1.10 22.94 -38.92
CA LEU A 12 1.54 22.02 -37.87
C LEU A 12 0.31 21.49 -37.13
N ALA A 13 -0.06 20.24 -37.41
CA ALA A 13 -1.06 19.51 -36.63
C ALA A 13 -0.44 19.07 -35.30
N THR A 14 -0.76 19.75 -34.21
CA THR A 14 -0.41 19.31 -32.86
C THR A 14 -1.37 18.21 -32.43
N SER A 15 -0.89 16.95 -32.49
CA SER A 15 -1.59 15.78 -31.95
C SER A 15 -1.55 15.84 -30.43
N SER A 16 -2.65 16.24 -29.81
CA SER A 16 -2.84 16.14 -28.35
C SER A 16 -3.00 14.66 -27.99
N VAL A 17 -1.96 14.07 -27.40
CA VAL A 17 -2.04 12.74 -26.81
C VAL A 17 -2.85 12.87 -25.53
N ALA A 18 -4.14 12.54 -25.59
CA ALA A 18 -4.96 12.40 -24.40
C ALA A 18 -4.44 11.19 -23.62
N SER A 19 -3.74 11.42 -22.50
CA SER A 19 -3.40 10.38 -21.54
C SER A 19 -4.70 9.84 -20.96
N ALA A 20 -5.14 8.68 -21.41
CA ALA A 20 -6.23 7.95 -20.80
C ALA A 20 -5.78 7.53 -19.40
N GLN A 21 -6.19 8.28 -18.37
CA GLN A 21 -6.08 7.84 -16.99
C GLN A 21 -6.93 6.57 -16.83
N ALA A 22 -6.27 5.46 -16.47
CA ALA A 22 -6.98 4.24 -16.13
C ALA A 22 -7.98 4.55 -15.00
N PRO A 23 -9.22 4.02 -15.06
CA PRO A 23 -10.22 4.29 -14.05
C PRO A 23 -9.69 3.86 -12.67
N SER A 24 -9.60 4.79 -11.75
CA SER A 24 -9.30 4.49 -10.34
C SER A 24 -10.45 3.63 -9.83
N LYS A 25 -10.17 2.36 -9.49
CA LYS A 25 -11.16 1.48 -8.89
C LYS A 25 -11.62 2.09 -7.56
N SER A 26 -12.93 1.93 -7.27
CA SER A 26 -13.50 2.33 -6.00
C SER A 26 -12.71 1.74 -4.83
N PRO A 27 -12.52 2.47 -3.71
CA PRO A 27 -11.92 1.92 -2.48
C PRO A 27 -12.54 0.60 -2.03
N ALA A 28 -13.83 0.39 -2.28
CA ALA A 28 -14.56 -0.85 -1.97
C ALA A 28 -14.03 -2.08 -2.75
N ASP A 29 -13.33 -1.89 -3.86
CA ASP A 29 -12.82 -2.98 -4.71
C ASP A 29 -11.40 -3.43 -4.32
N SER A 30 -10.76 -2.78 -3.36
CA SER A 30 -9.43 -3.16 -2.88
C SER A 30 -9.53 -4.12 -1.70
N PRO A 31 -9.02 -5.38 -1.80
CA PRO A 31 -8.97 -6.28 -0.66
C PRO A 31 -8.26 -5.67 0.55
N ALA A 32 -7.22 -4.87 0.35
CA ALA A 32 -6.49 -4.22 1.42
C ALA A 32 -7.40 -3.32 2.27
N CYS A 33 -8.31 -2.54 1.66
CA CYS A 33 -9.23 -1.68 2.40
C CYS A 33 -10.34 -2.44 3.15
N SER A 34 -10.61 -3.69 2.77
CA SER A 34 -11.50 -4.56 3.55
C SER A 34 -10.82 -5.14 4.80
N TYR A 35 -9.48 -5.22 4.80
CA TYR A 35 -8.70 -5.74 5.93
C TYR A 35 -8.29 -4.66 6.93
N LEU A 36 -8.02 -3.44 6.46
CA LEU A 36 -7.74 -2.27 7.32
C LEU A 36 -8.88 -1.27 7.19
N THR A 37 -9.73 -1.16 8.21
CA THR A 37 -10.85 -0.20 8.20
C THR A 37 -10.40 1.20 8.62
N LYS A 38 -11.26 2.20 8.37
CA LYS A 38 -11.01 3.58 8.80
C LYS A 38 -10.86 3.70 10.32
N GLU A 39 -11.64 2.92 11.07
CA GLU A 39 -11.61 2.88 12.54
C GLU A 39 -10.30 2.27 13.04
N ASP A 40 -9.79 1.22 12.37
CA ASP A 40 -8.50 0.62 12.72
C ASP A 40 -7.35 1.58 12.42
N ALA A 41 -7.43 2.30 11.30
CA ALA A 41 -6.46 3.32 10.91
C ALA A 41 -6.44 4.47 11.93
N ALA A 42 -7.61 4.97 12.33
CA ALA A 42 -7.73 6.02 13.35
C ALA A 42 -7.15 5.56 14.70
N ALA A 43 -7.43 4.32 15.10
CA ALA A 43 -6.89 3.75 16.34
C ALA A 43 -5.35 3.60 16.27
N ALA A 44 -4.79 3.21 15.14
CA ALA A 44 -3.34 3.09 14.94
C ALA A 44 -2.65 4.45 14.98
N LEU A 45 -3.22 5.46 14.33
CA LEU A 45 -2.70 6.82 14.35
C LEU A 45 -2.90 7.50 15.72
N GLY A 46 -3.96 7.12 16.46
CA GLY A 46 -4.36 7.79 17.70
C GLY A 46 -5.08 9.12 17.46
N GLU A 47 -5.59 9.34 16.25
CA GLU A 47 -6.29 10.56 15.83
C GLU A 47 -7.31 10.29 14.73
N ALA A 48 -8.13 11.29 14.41
CA ALA A 48 -9.12 11.18 13.35
C ALA A 48 -8.46 11.11 11.96
N ILE A 49 -9.03 10.28 11.08
CA ILE A 49 -8.62 10.22 9.66
C ILE A 49 -9.16 11.43 8.93
N THR A 50 -8.27 12.18 8.29
CA THR A 50 -8.57 13.37 7.50
C THR A 50 -8.80 13.05 6.04
N LYS A 51 -8.14 11.98 5.51
CA LYS A 51 -8.28 11.55 4.12
C LYS A 51 -8.14 10.02 3.99
N GLY A 52 -8.89 9.45 3.07
CA GLY A 52 -8.89 8.00 2.80
C GLY A 52 -10.26 7.35 2.98
N PRO A 53 -10.38 6.08 2.59
CA PRO A 53 -9.32 5.24 2.06
C PRO A 53 -8.87 5.65 0.66
N MET A 54 -7.56 5.67 0.46
CA MET A 54 -6.96 5.74 -0.87
C MET A 54 -6.52 4.32 -1.24
N ALA A 55 -7.19 3.73 -2.23
CA ALA A 55 -7.01 2.34 -2.58
C ALA A 55 -6.34 2.17 -3.93
N THR A 56 -5.40 1.23 -4.01
CA THR A 56 -4.92 0.71 -5.29
C THR A 56 -5.13 -0.79 -5.35
N SER A 57 -5.45 -1.31 -6.52
CA SER A 57 -5.59 -2.74 -6.75
C SER A 57 -5.30 -3.04 -8.21
N MET A 58 -4.45 -4.02 -8.46
CA MET A 58 -4.14 -4.50 -9.82
C MET A 58 -5.15 -5.56 -10.31
N GLY A 59 -6.09 -5.97 -9.45
CA GLY A 59 -7.11 -6.96 -9.77
C GLY A 59 -7.22 -8.06 -8.72
N LYS A 60 -8.14 -9.02 -8.95
CA LYS A 60 -8.32 -10.17 -8.05
C LYS A 60 -7.06 -11.03 -8.02
N GLY A 61 -6.57 -11.37 -6.83
CA GLY A 61 -5.35 -12.17 -6.66
C GLY A 61 -4.06 -11.42 -7.03
N GLN A 62 -4.12 -10.11 -7.14
CA GLN A 62 -2.97 -9.25 -7.41
C GLN A 62 -2.67 -8.35 -6.20
N PRO A 63 -1.49 -7.72 -6.14
CA PRO A 63 -1.17 -6.75 -5.09
C PRO A 63 -2.22 -5.66 -4.96
N SER A 64 -2.50 -5.28 -3.73
CA SER A 64 -3.42 -4.18 -3.41
C SER A 64 -2.92 -3.39 -2.21
N SER A 65 -3.29 -2.11 -2.14
CA SER A 65 -2.99 -1.26 -0.99
C SER A 65 -4.20 -0.47 -0.52
N CYS A 66 -4.14 -0.05 0.73
CA CYS A 66 -5.09 0.86 1.35
C CYS A 66 -4.35 1.84 2.23
N ASP A 67 -4.61 3.12 2.03
CA ASP A 67 -3.90 4.21 2.68
C ASP A 67 -4.88 5.16 3.37
N TYR A 68 -4.53 5.62 4.57
CA TYR A 68 -5.28 6.60 5.35
C TYR A 68 -4.33 7.67 5.88
N GLU A 69 -4.72 8.93 5.74
CA GLU A 69 -3.96 10.07 6.26
C GLU A 69 -4.64 10.65 7.51
N GLY A 70 -3.84 10.99 8.49
CA GLY A 70 -4.20 11.77 9.66
C GLY A 70 -3.82 13.23 9.50
N SER A 71 -3.31 13.86 10.56
CA SER A 71 -2.83 15.24 10.54
C SER A 71 -1.37 15.32 10.06
N GLY A 72 -1.04 16.35 9.28
CA GLY A 72 0.31 16.59 8.82
C GLY A 72 0.88 15.46 7.98
N ILE A 73 1.94 14.79 8.47
CA ILE A 73 2.62 13.68 7.79
C ILE A 73 2.18 12.31 8.32
N HIS A 74 1.20 12.28 9.24
CA HIS A 74 0.76 11.02 9.83
C HIS A 74 -0.04 10.22 8.80
N HIS A 75 0.36 8.96 8.59
CA HIS A 75 -0.40 8.04 7.74
C HIS A 75 -0.22 6.59 8.19
N VAL A 76 -1.16 5.77 7.79
CA VAL A 76 -1.08 4.31 7.88
C VAL A 76 -1.40 3.70 6.52
N GLN A 77 -0.54 2.79 6.08
CA GLN A 77 -0.70 2.08 4.82
C GLN A 77 -0.68 0.57 5.07
N LEU A 78 -1.63 -0.11 4.46
CA LEU A 78 -1.63 -1.57 4.34
C LEU A 78 -1.33 -1.96 2.90
N ASN A 79 -0.32 -2.79 2.69
CA ASN A 79 -0.07 -3.47 1.43
C ASN A 79 -0.37 -4.96 1.59
N VAL A 80 -1.01 -5.55 0.60
CA VAL A 80 -1.35 -6.98 0.57
C VAL A 80 -0.83 -7.57 -0.73
N MET A 81 -0.03 -8.62 -0.63
CA MET A 81 0.60 -9.30 -1.76
C MET A 81 0.36 -10.81 -1.68
N PRO A 82 -0.33 -11.39 -2.66
CA PRO A 82 -0.38 -12.85 -2.80
C PRO A 82 0.97 -13.37 -3.27
N PHE A 83 1.43 -14.46 -2.67
CA PHE A 83 2.65 -15.16 -3.04
C PHE A 83 2.31 -16.54 -3.60
N ASP A 84 3.19 -17.06 -4.42
CA ASP A 84 3.27 -18.51 -4.66
C ASP A 84 4.07 -19.20 -3.54
N ALA A 85 4.08 -20.51 -3.54
CA ALA A 85 4.75 -21.31 -2.49
C ALA A 85 6.27 -21.05 -2.44
N ALA A 86 6.91 -20.85 -3.59
CA ALA A 86 8.35 -20.61 -3.67
C ALA A 86 8.70 -19.23 -3.09
N THR A 87 7.95 -18.20 -3.46
CA THR A 87 8.09 -16.85 -2.93
C THR A 87 7.83 -16.80 -1.43
N ALA A 88 6.80 -17.49 -0.95
CA ALA A 88 6.50 -17.58 0.49
C ALA A 88 7.64 -18.25 1.27
N ALA A 89 8.23 -19.34 0.74
CA ALA A 89 9.38 -20.01 1.37
C ALA A 89 10.62 -19.09 1.42
N MET A 90 10.91 -18.40 0.34
CA MET A 90 12.00 -17.42 0.28
C MET A 90 11.79 -16.28 1.28
N TYR A 91 10.58 -15.77 1.36
CA TYR A 91 10.22 -14.72 2.32
C TYR A 91 10.40 -15.18 3.78
N LYS A 92 9.96 -16.40 4.12
CA LYS A 92 10.17 -17.00 5.45
C LYS A 92 11.65 -17.05 5.82
N ALA A 93 12.52 -17.47 4.89
CA ALA A 93 13.97 -17.52 5.10
C ALA A 93 14.59 -16.14 5.28
N MET A 94 14.13 -15.14 4.52
CA MET A 94 14.57 -13.76 4.65
C MET A 94 14.13 -13.15 5.99
N CYS A 95 12.87 -13.30 6.35
CA CYS A 95 12.30 -12.78 7.59
C CYS A 95 12.90 -13.45 8.83
N ALA A 96 13.36 -14.72 8.71
CA ALA A 96 14.05 -15.42 9.81
C ALA A 96 15.33 -14.71 10.28
N LYS A 97 15.95 -13.90 9.43
CA LYS A 97 17.18 -13.14 9.70
C LYS A 97 16.91 -11.73 10.24
N LYS A 98 15.66 -11.31 10.32
CA LYS A 98 15.26 -9.96 10.77
C LYS A 98 14.79 -9.97 12.22
N THR A 99 14.67 -8.77 12.79
CA THR A 99 14.16 -8.57 14.15
C THR A 99 12.72 -9.05 14.27
N LYS A 100 12.44 -9.84 15.32
CA LYS A 100 11.13 -10.44 15.62
C LYS A 100 10.64 -10.07 17.02
N GLU A 101 11.21 -9.06 17.63
CA GLU A 101 10.89 -8.68 18.99
C GLU A 101 9.39 -8.37 19.13
N GLY A 102 8.75 -9.06 20.07
CA GLY A 102 7.32 -8.87 20.37
C GLY A 102 6.34 -9.30 19.27
N LEU A 103 6.75 -10.16 18.31
CA LEU A 103 5.93 -10.59 17.17
C LEU A 103 5.42 -12.04 17.26
N THR A 104 5.56 -12.67 18.44
CA THR A 104 5.09 -14.05 18.66
C THR A 104 3.58 -14.16 18.44
N GLY A 105 3.17 -15.21 17.70
CA GLY A 105 1.75 -15.50 17.43
C GLY A 105 1.12 -14.64 16.33
N LEU A 106 1.93 -13.88 15.57
CA LEU A 106 1.45 -13.09 14.45
C LEU A 106 1.87 -13.75 13.12
N GLY A 107 0.93 -14.45 12.49
CA GLY A 107 1.14 -15.13 11.21
C GLY A 107 2.02 -16.37 11.29
N ASP A 108 2.35 -16.94 10.12
CA ASP A 108 3.32 -18.02 9.98
C ASP A 108 4.73 -17.51 10.25
N VAL A 109 4.99 -16.27 9.87
CA VAL A 109 6.18 -15.50 10.20
C VAL A 109 5.86 -14.02 10.16
N ALA A 110 6.43 -13.27 11.10
CA ALA A 110 6.38 -11.81 11.13
C ALA A 110 7.78 -11.26 11.41
N CYS A 111 8.11 -10.12 10.81
CA CYS A 111 9.36 -9.42 11.07
C CYS A 111 9.22 -7.92 10.78
N TRP A 112 10.04 -7.13 11.47
CA TRP A 112 10.18 -5.72 11.17
C TRP A 112 10.95 -5.53 9.86
N TYR A 113 10.48 -4.63 8.99
CA TYR A 113 11.19 -4.32 7.74
C TYR A 113 12.55 -3.69 8.02
N ASN A 114 12.62 -2.83 9.03
CA ASN A 114 13.85 -2.16 9.47
C ASN A 114 13.87 -2.01 11.01
N ASP A 115 15.01 -1.58 11.54
CA ASP A 115 15.24 -1.41 12.99
C ASP A 115 14.45 -0.23 13.61
N LYS A 116 13.80 0.60 12.81
CA LYS A 116 12.98 1.72 13.29
C LYS A 116 11.53 1.34 13.62
N HIS A 117 11.17 0.07 13.41
CA HIS A 117 9.82 -0.46 13.66
C HIS A 117 8.68 0.33 12.99
N GLY A 118 8.98 1.07 11.90
CA GLY A 118 8.00 1.84 11.16
C GLY A 118 7.16 1.02 10.17
N GLU A 119 7.59 -0.21 9.87
CA GLU A 119 6.89 -1.14 8.99
C GLU A 119 7.01 -2.58 9.53
N LEU A 120 5.86 -3.23 9.68
CA LEU A 120 5.74 -4.63 10.07
C LEU A 120 5.26 -5.47 8.88
N GLN A 121 5.96 -6.54 8.61
CA GLN A 121 5.63 -7.50 7.56
C GLN A 121 5.20 -8.82 8.17
N VAL A 122 4.10 -9.39 7.67
CA VAL A 122 3.49 -10.64 8.16
C VAL A 122 3.13 -11.53 6.97
N LEU A 123 3.45 -12.82 7.09
CA LEU A 123 2.98 -13.84 6.17
C LEU A 123 1.93 -14.70 6.85
N LYS A 124 0.78 -14.91 6.18
CA LYS A 124 -0.28 -15.84 6.55
C LYS A 124 -0.60 -16.74 5.35
N GLY A 125 -0.24 -18.01 5.42
CA GLY A 125 -0.36 -18.92 4.28
C GLY A 125 0.48 -18.45 3.09
N LEU A 126 -0.19 -18.08 2.01
CA LEU A 126 0.41 -17.51 0.80
C LEU A 126 0.14 -16.00 0.65
N THR A 127 -0.40 -15.35 1.67
CA THR A 127 -0.66 -13.92 1.65
C THR A 127 0.33 -13.19 2.56
N MET A 128 1.18 -12.36 1.97
CA MET A 128 2.00 -11.42 2.71
C MET A 128 1.25 -10.10 2.82
N PHE A 129 1.27 -9.50 3.99
CA PHE A 129 0.87 -8.10 4.16
C PHE A 129 1.91 -7.31 4.93
N SER A 130 2.02 -6.03 4.63
CA SER A 130 2.81 -5.09 5.41
C SER A 130 1.96 -3.91 5.87
N ILE A 131 2.23 -3.45 7.10
CA ILE A 131 1.65 -2.23 7.64
C ILE A 131 2.78 -1.25 7.90
N GLU A 132 2.74 -0.13 7.20
CA GLU A 132 3.57 1.03 7.46
C GLU A 132 2.77 2.06 8.26
N LEU A 133 3.38 2.61 9.31
CA LEU A 133 2.78 3.65 10.14
C LEU A 133 3.77 4.77 10.36
N ARG A 134 3.40 5.97 9.94
CA ARG A 134 4.13 7.22 10.25
C ARG A 134 3.30 8.05 11.19
N LYS A 135 3.83 8.28 12.37
CA LYS A 135 3.24 9.14 13.41
C LYS A 135 4.33 9.66 14.33
N SER A 136 4.00 10.66 15.14
CA SER A 136 4.89 11.12 16.19
C SER A 136 5.05 10.06 17.28
N GLY A 137 6.26 9.93 17.82
CA GLY A 137 6.59 8.96 18.87
C GLY A 137 6.86 7.55 18.33
N ASP A 138 6.86 6.55 19.21
CA ASP A 138 7.10 5.15 18.88
C ASP A 138 5.83 4.50 18.30
N PRO A 139 5.87 4.01 17.04
CA PRO A 139 4.71 3.38 16.41
C PRO A 139 4.55 1.89 16.74
N THR A 140 5.51 1.27 17.43
CA THR A 140 5.63 -0.19 17.58
C THR A 140 4.34 -0.88 18.02
N GLU A 141 3.73 -0.45 19.14
CA GLU A 141 2.53 -1.10 19.66
C GLU A 141 1.30 -0.83 18.79
N ALA A 142 1.21 0.35 18.19
CA ALA A 142 0.13 0.71 17.28
C ALA A 142 0.15 -0.16 16.02
N ILE A 143 1.33 -0.37 15.41
CA ILE A 143 1.50 -1.26 14.25
C ILE A 143 1.14 -2.71 14.61
N LYS A 144 1.61 -3.22 15.76
CA LYS A 144 1.26 -4.58 16.22
C LYS A 144 -0.25 -4.74 16.40
N GLY A 145 -0.92 -3.74 16.98
CA GLY A 145 -2.36 -3.73 17.16
C GLY A 145 -3.12 -3.78 15.84
N ALA A 146 -2.73 -2.95 14.88
CA ALA A 146 -3.31 -2.95 13.54
C ALA A 146 -3.05 -4.28 12.82
N ALA A 147 -1.83 -4.81 12.91
CA ALA A 147 -1.46 -6.06 12.26
C ALA A 147 -2.26 -7.26 12.77
N ARG A 148 -2.57 -7.34 14.07
CA ARG A 148 -3.44 -8.39 14.62
C ARG A 148 -4.83 -8.35 14.01
N LYS A 149 -5.44 -7.17 13.89
CA LYS A 149 -6.76 -6.99 13.30
C LYS A 149 -6.78 -7.34 11.80
N VAL A 150 -5.75 -6.93 11.06
CA VAL A 150 -5.58 -7.31 9.67
C VAL A 150 -5.39 -8.82 9.53
N TYR A 151 -4.55 -9.43 10.37
CA TYR A 151 -4.31 -10.86 10.38
C TYR A 151 -5.59 -11.69 10.57
N GLU A 152 -6.50 -11.25 11.43
CA GLU A 152 -7.78 -11.93 11.65
C GLU A 152 -8.66 -11.94 10.39
N ARG A 153 -8.60 -10.89 9.56
CA ARG A 153 -9.42 -10.69 8.36
C ARG A 153 -8.82 -11.26 7.07
N VAL A 154 -7.49 -11.31 6.97
CA VAL A 154 -6.81 -11.93 5.83
C VAL A 154 -7.11 -13.42 5.80
N LYS A 155 -7.59 -13.91 4.65
CA LYS A 155 -7.98 -15.31 4.43
C LYS A 155 -6.85 -16.12 3.81
#